data_2aaafc429344b691bedc7f436fa5943e
#
_entry.id   2aaafc429344b691bedc7f436fa5943e
#
_cell.length_a   1.000
_cell.length_b   1.000
_cell.length_c   1.000
_cell.angle_alpha   90.00
_cell.angle_beta   90.00
_cell.angle_gamma   90.00
#
_symmetry.space_group_name_H-M   'P 1'
#
loop_
_entity.id
_entity.type
_entity.pdbx_description
1 polymer ?
#
loop_
_entity_poly.entity_id
_entity_poly.type
_entity_poly.pdbx_seq_one_letter_code
_entity_poly.pdbx_strand_id
1 'polypeptide(L)'
;MQHSITFFLRVVITIGLITSTMPRAGLGQTEQRIAAVVNDELITAYDLEARMKLIIVSTRLPNTFETRRRISGQVLRTLIDERLKMQEAKRRNISVSNREVLRAKANIEKQNQLPKNSLDQMLQQNRVPLEAMEEQLRSAIAWSKLLNSRLRPRITIGEEEIDETFDRLKSRQGQIEYRLSEILLAVDGPEDENNVMRTANRFREQINNGASFSAIARQFSQSATAAVGGDLGWLHGSELTADIRKLLPELQNGLVSKPIKTVSGYRLVALQDSRKIAETTSRPITLDLRQIFLPFSASAQETDIKKQLKRAAKVRDEATGCQDFGSLAEKFKSSKPPYLGRLALKNMSPAIRAVVSGVSVGSISEPVKMPSGILLLMVCGREGGKGQLELPERNIIAERIIQQRLSMMARRYLRDIRLSAVIDIRV
;
A
#
# COMPACT_ATOMS: atom_id res chain seq x y z
N MET A 1 14.48 -99.36 5.64
CA MET A 1 14.19 -98.07 6.29
C MET A 1 15.31 -96.99 6.03
N GLN A 2 15.90 -96.93 4.85
CA GLN A 2 17.07 -96.04 4.59
C GLN A 2 16.94 -95.19 3.31
N HIS A 3 15.81 -95.27 2.63
CA HIS A 3 15.63 -94.49 1.35
C HIS A 3 14.69 -93.26 1.42
N SER A 4 14.05 -92.97 2.58
CA SER A 4 13.11 -91.85 2.72
C SER A 4 13.73 -90.53 3.20
N ILE A 5 14.93 -90.54 3.74
CA ILE A 5 15.55 -89.32 4.34
C ILE A 5 16.35 -88.49 3.31
N THR A 6 16.84 -89.11 2.27
CA THR A 6 17.62 -88.41 1.21
C THR A 6 16.78 -87.68 0.18
N PHE A 7 15.48 -87.94 0.07
CA PHE A 7 14.59 -87.27 -0.86
C PHE A 7 14.08 -85.96 -0.31
N PHE A 8 13.92 -85.83 1.01
CA PHE A 8 13.48 -84.56 1.64
C PHE A 8 14.58 -83.50 1.71
N LEU A 9 15.85 -83.90 1.76
CA LEU A 9 16.97 -82.96 1.86
C LEU A 9 17.32 -82.30 0.51
N ARG A 10 16.97 -82.93 -0.62
CA ARG A 10 17.20 -82.36 -1.97
C ARG A 10 16.11 -81.37 -2.43
N VAL A 11 14.89 -81.45 -1.90
CA VAL A 11 13.78 -80.51 -2.25
C VAL A 11 13.91 -79.21 -1.50
N VAL A 12 14.49 -79.18 -0.29
CA VAL A 12 14.67 -77.94 0.50
C VAL A 12 15.80 -77.04 -0.05
N ILE A 13 16.83 -77.64 -0.67
CA ILE A 13 17.96 -76.88 -1.24
C ILE A 13 17.61 -76.26 -2.56
N THR A 14 16.61 -76.72 -3.33
CA THR A 14 16.20 -76.16 -4.62
C THR A 14 15.23 -75.00 -4.49
N ILE A 15 14.53 -74.84 -3.36
CA ILE A 15 13.62 -73.70 -3.10
C ILE A 15 14.35 -72.48 -2.56
N GLY A 16 15.56 -72.61 -1.99
CA GLY A 16 16.36 -71.50 -1.42
C GLY A 16 17.10 -70.61 -2.43
N LEU A 17 17.17 -71.02 -3.72
CA LEU A 17 17.98 -70.30 -4.73
C LEU A 17 17.18 -69.43 -5.71
N ILE A 18 15.84 -69.34 -5.59
CA ILE A 18 14.99 -68.59 -6.52
C ILE A 18 14.57 -67.22 -5.97
N THR A 19 14.93 -66.89 -4.72
CA THR A 19 14.45 -65.63 -4.09
C THR A 19 15.43 -64.41 -4.15
N SER A 20 16.51 -64.47 -4.92
CA SER A 20 17.53 -63.36 -4.89
C SER A 20 17.68 -62.53 -6.16
N THR A 21 16.69 -62.53 -7.03
CA THR A 21 16.69 -61.57 -8.18
C THR A 21 15.38 -60.77 -8.23
N MET A 22 14.99 -60.13 -7.12
CA MET A 22 14.10 -58.96 -7.28
C MET A 22 14.95 -57.81 -7.81
N PRO A 23 14.61 -57.23 -8.98
CA PRO A 23 15.24 -55.99 -9.39
C PRO A 23 14.91 -54.95 -8.31
N ARG A 24 15.94 -54.45 -7.64
CA ARG A 24 15.82 -53.21 -6.86
C ARG A 24 15.28 -52.20 -7.83
N ALA A 25 14.01 -51.80 -7.64
CA ALA A 25 13.46 -50.61 -8.25
C ALA A 25 14.45 -49.48 -7.91
N GLY A 26 15.20 -49.06 -8.89
CA GLY A 26 16.09 -47.93 -8.76
C GLY A 26 15.21 -46.79 -8.29
N LEU A 27 15.50 -46.26 -7.10
CA LEU A 27 14.98 -44.94 -6.69
C LEU A 27 15.33 -44.01 -7.85
N GLY A 28 14.33 -43.68 -8.65
CA GLY A 28 14.49 -42.76 -9.75
C GLY A 28 15.15 -41.52 -9.21
N GLN A 29 16.40 -41.30 -9.55
CA GLN A 29 17.02 -40.00 -9.39
C GLN A 29 16.15 -39.05 -10.20
N THR A 30 15.38 -38.20 -9.52
CA THR A 30 14.69 -37.09 -10.14
C THR A 30 15.80 -36.20 -10.67
N GLU A 31 16.13 -36.34 -11.95
CA GLU A 31 17.07 -35.43 -12.64
C GLU A 31 16.50 -34.04 -12.42
N GLN A 32 17.13 -33.29 -11.55
CA GLN A 32 16.79 -31.86 -11.37
C GLN A 32 17.26 -31.13 -12.62
N ARG A 33 16.31 -30.93 -13.55
CA ARG A 33 16.60 -30.13 -14.75
C ARG A 33 17.01 -28.72 -14.34
N ILE A 34 18.11 -28.26 -14.91
CA ILE A 34 18.61 -26.89 -14.72
C ILE A 34 17.81 -25.96 -15.61
N ALA A 35 17.22 -24.91 -15.03
CA ALA A 35 16.51 -23.85 -15.75
C ALA A 35 17.46 -22.74 -16.21
N ALA A 36 18.41 -22.35 -15.36
CA ALA A 36 19.48 -21.41 -15.70
C ALA A 36 20.71 -21.60 -14.80
N VAL A 37 21.82 -21.09 -15.25
CA VAL A 37 23.07 -20.94 -14.47
C VAL A 37 23.36 -19.45 -14.39
N VAL A 38 23.59 -18.93 -13.18
CA VAL A 38 23.91 -17.53 -12.92
C VAL A 38 25.25 -17.44 -12.21
N ASN A 39 26.32 -17.13 -12.95
CA ASN A 39 27.69 -17.31 -12.49
C ASN A 39 27.90 -18.77 -12.05
N ASP A 40 28.17 -19.00 -10.76
CA ASP A 40 28.40 -20.34 -10.18
C ASP A 40 27.18 -20.96 -9.51
N GLU A 41 26.00 -20.33 -9.60
CA GLU A 41 24.78 -20.78 -8.92
C GLU A 41 23.72 -21.28 -9.91
N LEU A 42 23.07 -22.38 -9.55
CA LEU A 42 22.01 -23.00 -10.34
C LEU A 42 20.64 -22.46 -9.97
N ILE A 43 19.80 -22.31 -10.98
CA ILE A 43 18.34 -22.20 -10.84
C ILE A 43 17.76 -23.46 -11.45
N THR A 44 17.08 -24.26 -10.63
CA THR A 44 16.51 -25.54 -11.09
C THR A 44 15.10 -25.34 -11.68
N ALA A 45 14.63 -26.31 -12.45
CA ALA A 45 13.24 -26.33 -12.92
C ALA A 45 12.25 -26.41 -11.74
N TYR A 46 12.66 -27.01 -10.61
CA TYR A 46 11.87 -27.01 -9.39
C TYR A 46 11.70 -25.61 -8.81
N ASP A 47 12.77 -24.81 -8.75
CA ASP A 47 12.70 -23.41 -8.26
C ASP A 47 11.78 -22.58 -9.14
N LEU A 48 11.89 -22.76 -10.47
CA LEU A 48 11.03 -22.10 -11.44
C LEU A 48 9.55 -22.48 -11.22
N GLU A 49 9.25 -23.77 -11.06
CA GLU A 49 7.90 -24.26 -10.83
C GLU A 49 7.34 -23.78 -9.49
N ALA A 50 8.12 -23.86 -8.42
CA ALA A 50 7.74 -23.39 -7.09
C ALA A 50 7.40 -21.90 -7.10
N ARG A 51 8.21 -21.07 -7.81
CA ARG A 51 7.96 -19.65 -7.97
C ARG A 51 6.73 -19.39 -8.84
N MET A 52 6.51 -20.13 -9.92
CA MET A 52 5.29 -20.01 -10.73
C MET A 52 4.03 -20.32 -9.90
N LYS A 53 4.04 -21.35 -9.07
CA LYS A 53 2.94 -21.68 -8.16
C LYS A 53 2.68 -20.53 -7.18
N LEU A 54 3.75 -19.99 -6.56
CA LEU A 54 3.65 -18.86 -5.65
C LEU A 54 2.96 -17.67 -6.32
N ILE A 55 3.36 -17.34 -7.55
CA ILE A 55 2.79 -16.24 -8.32
C ILE A 55 1.31 -16.50 -8.63
N ILE A 56 0.97 -17.66 -9.16
CA ILE A 56 -0.40 -18.03 -9.51
C ILE A 56 -1.32 -17.86 -8.29
N VAL A 57 -0.90 -18.35 -7.13
CA VAL A 57 -1.67 -18.24 -5.88
C VAL A 57 -1.77 -16.80 -5.40
N SER A 58 -0.66 -16.08 -5.35
CA SER A 58 -0.64 -14.70 -4.82
C SER A 58 -1.34 -13.69 -5.73
N THR A 59 -1.36 -13.93 -7.05
CA THR A 59 -2.00 -13.05 -8.03
C THR A 59 -3.41 -13.47 -8.42
N ARG A 60 -3.87 -14.64 -7.92
CA ARG A 60 -5.15 -15.26 -8.28
C ARG A 60 -5.30 -15.56 -9.78
N LEU A 61 -4.19 -15.85 -10.45
CA LEU A 61 -4.23 -16.27 -11.84
C LEU A 61 -4.79 -17.69 -11.98
N PRO A 62 -5.46 -18.01 -13.12
CA PRO A 62 -5.91 -19.37 -13.36
C PRO A 62 -4.69 -20.30 -13.53
N ASN A 63 -4.69 -21.43 -12.82
CA ASN A 63 -3.60 -22.40 -12.87
C ASN A 63 -3.74 -23.36 -14.08
N THR A 64 -3.51 -22.83 -15.28
CA THR A 64 -3.56 -23.59 -16.54
C THR A 64 -2.17 -23.77 -17.13
N PHE A 65 -2.00 -24.76 -18.01
CA PHE A 65 -0.76 -24.95 -18.76
C PHE A 65 -0.37 -23.70 -19.53
N GLU A 66 -1.33 -23.04 -20.13
CA GLU A 66 -1.12 -21.81 -20.89
C GLU A 66 -0.64 -20.67 -20.00
N THR A 67 -1.22 -20.46 -18.82
CA THR A 67 -0.76 -19.47 -17.85
C THR A 67 0.69 -19.74 -17.46
N ARG A 68 1.02 -20.97 -17.08
CA ARG A 68 2.38 -21.37 -16.70
C ARG A 68 3.39 -21.10 -17.82
N ARG A 69 3.10 -21.55 -19.05
CA ARG A 69 3.94 -21.32 -20.22
C ARG A 69 4.16 -19.83 -20.47
N ARG A 70 3.14 -19.03 -20.25
CA ARG A 70 3.18 -17.60 -20.47
C ARG A 70 4.05 -16.84 -19.46
N ILE A 71 4.01 -17.23 -18.16
CA ILE A 71 4.74 -16.52 -17.12
C ILE A 71 6.17 -17.05 -16.94
N SER A 72 6.48 -18.26 -17.42
CA SER A 72 7.75 -18.96 -17.13
C SER A 72 8.99 -18.11 -17.46
N GLY A 73 9.04 -17.51 -18.64
CA GLY A 73 10.19 -16.69 -19.04
C GLY A 73 10.40 -15.47 -18.13
N GLN A 74 9.31 -14.78 -17.76
CA GLN A 74 9.41 -13.63 -16.86
C GLN A 74 9.76 -14.05 -15.43
N VAL A 75 9.22 -15.19 -14.97
CA VAL A 75 9.55 -15.75 -13.65
C VAL A 75 11.02 -16.12 -13.58
N LEU A 76 11.54 -16.75 -14.63
CA LEU A 76 12.96 -17.09 -14.70
C LEU A 76 13.86 -15.85 -14.65
N ARG A 77 13.50 -14.79 -15.38
CA ARG A 77 14.24 -13.50 -15.30
C ARG A 77 14.23 -12.95 -13.87
N THR A 78 13.09 -13.00 -13.18
CA THR A 78 13.00 -12.56 -11.79
C THR A 78 13.89 -13.39 -10.85
N LEU A 79 13.94 -14.71 -11.03
CA LEU A 79 14.81 -15.60 -10.26
C LEU A 79 16.29 -15.31 -10.52
N ILE A 80 16.65 -15.03 -11.77
CA ILE A 80 18.01 -14.60 -12.15
C ILE A 80 18.39 -13.31 -11.43
N ASP A 81 17.53 -12.29 -11.48
CA ASP A 81 17.76 -11.02 -10.79
C ASP A 81 17.90 -11.19 -9.27
N GLU A 82 17.06 -12.04 -8.67
CA GLU A 82 17.14 -12.35 -7.24
C GLU A 82 18.46 -13.05 -6.89
N ARG A 83 18.91 -13.97 -7.73
CA ARG A 83 20.18 -14.67 -7.55
C ARG A 83 21.36 -13.67 -7.63
N LEU A 84 21.36 -12.78 -8.61
CA LEU A 84 22.35 -11.71 -8.74
C LEU A 84 22.36 -10.76 -7.53
N LYS A 85 21.18 -10.36 -7.04
CA LYS A 85 21.06 -9.52 -5.85
C LYS A 85 21.64 -10.21 -4.60
N MET A 86 21.39 -11.50 -4.46
CA MET A 86 21.92 -12.29 -3.33
C MET A 86 23.44 -12.47 -3.41
N GLN A 87 23.99 -12.74 -4.60
CA GLN A 87 25.43 -12.84 -4.84
C GLN A 87 26.12 -11.51 -4.51
N GLU A 88 25.56 -10.39 -4.99
CA GLU A 88 26.13 -9.09 -4.70
C GLU A 88 26.02 -8.73 -3.20
N ALA A 89 24.92 -9.06 -2.54
CA ALA A 89 24.77 -8.89 -1.10
C ALA A 89 25.83 -9.70 -0.32
N LYS A 90 26.02 -10.98 -0.70
CA LYS A 90 27.04 -11.86 -0.13
C LYS A 90 28.45 -11.29 -0.34
N ARG A 91 28.77 -10.81 -1.54
CA ARG A 91 30.05 -10.16 -1.88
C ARG A 91 30.33 -8.93 -1.01
N ARG A 92 29.25 -8.28 -0.53
CA ARG A 92 29.31 -7.10 0.33
C ARG A 92 29.14 -7.42 1.82
N ASN A 93 29.22 -8.67 2.22
CA ASN A 93 29.03 -9.14 3.61
C ASN A 93 27.66 -8.74 4.21
N ILE A 94 26.64 -8.68 3.38
CA ILE A 94 25.27 -8.39 3.80
C ILE A 94 24.53 -9.72 3.97
N SER A 95 24.09 -10.00 5.19
CA SER A 95 23.30 -11.18 5.54
C SER A 95 21.88 -10.82 5.93
N VAL A 96 20.98 -11.78 5.79
CA VAL A 96 19.58 -11.69 6.20
C VAL A 96 19.27 -12.81 7.16
N SER A 97 18.87 -12.46 8.36
CA SER A 97 18.48 -13.41 9.40
C SER A 97 17.07 -13.96 9.19
N ASN A 98 16.79 -15.16 9.70
CA ASN A 98 15.43 -15.72 9.67
C ASN A 98 14.41 -14.83 10.40
N ARG A 99 14.82 -14.11 11.45
CA ARG A 99 13.96 -13.17 12.16
C ARG A 99 13.48 -12.03 11.25
N GLU A 100 14.30 -11.55 10.33
CA GLU A 100 13.93 -10.51 9.37
C GLU A 100 12.93 -11.04 8.35
N VAL A 101 13.10 -12.27 7.89
CA VAL A 101 12.14 -12.94 6.99
C VAL A 101 10.78 -13.12 7.68
N LEU A 102 10.77 -13.59 8.92
CA LEU A 102 9.54 -13.72 9.71
C LEU A 102 8.84 -12.37 9.93
N ARG A 103 9.59 -11.30 10.20
CA ARG A 103 9.02 -9.94 10.30
C ARG A 103 8.42 -9.48 8.97
N ALA A 104 9.07 -9.77 7.85
CA ALA A 104 8.55 -9.42 6.52
C ALA A 104 7.24 -10.16 6.23
N LYS A 105 7.14 -11.45 6.56
CA LYS A 105 5.89 -12.24 6.46
C LYS A 105 4.79 -11.62 7.31
N ALA A 106 5.06 -11.33 8.58
CA ALA A 106 4.10 -10.69 9.48
C ALA A 106 3.63 -9.31 8.99
N ASN A 107 4.52 -8.52 8.37
CA ASN A 107 4.16 -7.24 7.76
C ASN A 107 3.24 -7.42 6.55
N ILE A 108 3.46 -8.44 5.72
CA ILE A 108 2.58 -8.77 4.59
C ILE A 108 1.18 -9.15 5.11
N GLU A 109 1.10 -9.99 6.14
CA GLU A 109 -0.16 -10.35 6.76
C GLU A 109 -0.91 -9.12 7.29
N LYS A 110 -0.21 -8.26 8.05
CA LYS A 110 -0.78 -7.02 8.59
C LYS A 110 -1.29 -6.08 7.49
N GLN A 111 -0.51 -5.86 6.43
CA GLN A 111 -0.89 -4.97 5.32
C GLN A 111 -2.10 -5.47 4.54
N ASN A 112 -2.26 -6.80 4.44
CA ASN A 112 -3.38 -7.43 3.77
C ASN A 112 -4.53 -7.82 4.72
N GLN A 113 -4.49 -7.37 5.99
CA GLN A 113 -5.49 -7.68 7.03
C GLN A 113 -5.72 -9.18 7.22
N LEU A 114 -4.67 -9.97 7.05
CA LEU A 114 -4.71 -11.42 7.20
C LEU A 114 -4.43 -11.82 8.67
N PRO A 115 -5.02 -12.93 9.14
CA PRO A 115 -4.67 -13.50 10.44
C PRO A 115 -3.17 -13.86 10.51
N LYS A 116 -2.64 -13.88 11.72
CA LYS A 116 -1.24 -14.30 11.94
C LYS A 116 -1.02 -15.74 11.47
N ASN A 117 0.08 -15.99 10.78
CA ASN A 117 0.49 -17.28 10.19
C ASN A 117 -0.48 -17.82 9.10
N SER A 118 -1.43 -17.02 8.64
CA SER A 118 -2.35 -17.43 7.56
C SER A 118 -1.66 -17.55 6.21
N LEU A 119 -0.58 -16.80 6.03
CA LEU A 119 0.20 -16.81 4.79
C LEU A 119 0.84 -18.17 4.54
N ASP A 120 1.47 -18.76 5.58
CA ASP A 120 2.08 -20.09 5.49
C ASP A 120 1.01 -21.17 5.27
N GLN A 121 -0.11 -21.09 5.97
CA GLN A 121 -1.24 -22.00 5.79
C GLN A 121 -1.79 -21.94 4.36
N MET A 122 -1.97 -20.73 3.82
CA MET A 122 -2.44 -20.54 2.45
C MET A 122 -1.47 -21.17 1.43
N LEU A 123 -0.17 -21.00 1.61
CA LEU A 123 0.84 -21.60 0.73
C LEU A 123 0.83 -23.13 0.81
N GLN A 124 0.77 -23.69 2.01
CA GLN A 124 0.69 -25.15 2.22
C GLN A 124 -0.56 -25.76 1.60
N GLN A 125 -1.74 -25.15 1.81
CA GLN A 125 -3.00 -25.59 1.21
C GLN A 125 -2.94 -25.62 -0.32
N ASN A 126 -2.22 -24.67 -0.91
CA ASN A 126 -2.02 -24.60 -2.36
C ASN A 126 -0.78 -25.39 -2.86
N ARG A 127 -0.13 -26.17 -2.00
CA ARG A 127 1.08 -26.94 -2.33
C ARG A 127 2.21 -26.08 -2.91
N VAL A 128 2.36 -24.87 -2.38
CA VAL A 128 3.46 -23.96 -2.69
C VAL A 128 4.56 -24.16 -1.64
N PRO A 129 5.79 -24.49 -2.03
CA PRO A 129 6.91 -24.57 -1.09
C PRO A 129 7.13 -23.22 -0.39
N LEU A 130 7.24 -23.24 0.95
CA LEU A 130 7.45 -22.02 1.75
C LEU A 130 8.76 -21.33 1.39
N GLU A 131 9.76 -22.12 1.05
CA GLU A 131 11.09 -21.68 0.64
C GLU A 131 11.03 -20.71 -0.54
N ALA A 132 10.12 -20.94 -1.50
CA ALA A 132 9.98 -20.05 -2.67
C ALA A 132 9.63 -18.61 -2.28
N MET A 133 8.80 -18.44 -1.23
CA MET A 133 8.48 -17.12 -0.68
C MET A 133 9.61 -16.59 0.20
N GLU A 134 10.20 -17.44 1.03
CA GLU A 134 11.24 -17.02 1.96
C GLU A 134 12.50 -16.58 1.21
N GLU A 135 12.89 -17.24 0.13
CA GLU A 135 14.00 -16.81 -0.75
C GLU A 135 13.70 -15.48 -1.41
N GLN A 136 12.49 -15.27 -1.91
CA GLN A 136 12.06 -14.00 -2.47
C GLN A 136 12.20 -12.86 -1.44
N LEU A 137 11.67 -13.08 -0.23
CA LEU A 137 11.76 -12.09 0.85
C LEU A 137 13.23 -11.85 1.25
N ARG A 138 14.02 -12.90 1.34
CA ARG A 138 15.44 -12.81 1.66
C ARG A 138 16.19 -11.96 0.65
N SER A 139 15.94 -12.20 -0.65
CA SER A 139 16.53 -11.41 -1.72
C SER A 139 16.10 -9.93 -1.64
N ALA A 140 14.82 -9.67 -1.42
CA ALA A 140 14.30 -8.31 -1.30
C ALA A 140 14.90 -7.55 -0.11
N ILE A 141 15.02 -8.21 1.06
CA ILE A 141 15.63 -7.64 2.27
C ILE A 141 17.14 -7.38 2.06
N ALA A 142 17.85 -8.36 1.50
CA ALA A 142 19.28 -8.23 1.21
C ALA A 142 19.55 -7.04 0.28
N TRP A 143 18.74 -6.94 -0.79
CA TRP A 143 18.84 -5.84 -1.74
C TRP A 143 18.57 -4.48 -1.09
N SER A 144 17.49 -4.38 -0.29
CA SER A 144 17.19 -3.15 0.46
C SER A 144 18.32 -2.73 1.39
N LYS A 145 18.90 -3.67 2.14
CA LYS A 145 20.08 -3.40 3.00
C LYS A 145 21.28 -2.91 2.18
N LEU A 146 21.52 -3.53 1.04
CA LEU A 146 22.63 -3.14 0.16
C LEU A 146 22.44 -1.72 -0.38
N LEU A 147 21.26 -1.39 -0.87
CA LEU A 147 20.93 -0.05 -1.36
C LEU A 147 21.10 1.00 -0.25
N ASN A 148 20.55 0.72 0.94
CA ASN A 148 20.64 1.64 2.07
C ASN A 148 22.07 1.85 2.59
N SER A 149 22.91 0.81 2.55
CA SER A 149 24.29 0.91 3.04
C SER A 149 25.24 1.50 2.00
N ARG A 150 24.99 1.32 0.69
CA ARG A 150 25.96 1.65 -0.36
C ARG A 150 25.54 2.81 -1.26
N LEU A 151 24.27 2.93 -1.58
CA LEU A 151 23.79 3.96 -2.50
C LEU A 151 23.17 5.15 -1.78
N ARG A 152 22.37 4.91 -0.74
CA ARG A 152 21.73 5.99 0.03
C ARG A 152 22.73 7.04 0.56
N PRO A 153 23.91 6.69 1.14
CA PRO A 153 24.88 7.68 1.61
C PRO A 153 25.50 8.56 0.51
N ARG A 154 25.37 8.15 -0.75
CA ARG A 154 25.86 8.91 -1.92
C ARG A 154 24.85 9.92 -2.46
N ILE A 155 23.66 9.94 -1.86
CA ILE A 155 22.59 10.85 -2.26
C ILE A 155 22.66 12.07 -1.34
N THR A 156 23.08 13.18 -1.91
CA THR A 156 23.06 14.48 -1.24
C THR A 156 21.88 15.29 -1.74
N ILE A 157 21.15 15.95 -0.86
CA ILE A 157 20.04 16.86 -1.16
C ILE A 157 20.41 18.20 -0.57
N GLY A 158 20.32 19.26 -1.37
CA GLY A 158 20.48 20.64 -0.89
C GLY A 158 19.17 21.14 -0.23
N GLU A 159 19.31 22.04 0.73
CA GLU A 159 18.16 22.72 1.34
C GLU A 159 17.33 23.47 0.29
N GLU A 160 17.98 24.10 -0.71
CA GLU A 160 17.33 24.77 -1.83
C GLU A 160 16.38 23.84 -2.60
N GLU A 161 16.78 22.58 -2.84
CA GLU A 161 15.95 21.60 -3.55
C GLU A 161 14.69 21.22 -2.75
N ILE A 162 14.85 21.16 -1.42
CA ILE A 162 13.73 20.95 -0.50
C ILE A 162 12.79 22.15 -0.55
N ASP A 163 13.34 23.39 -0.48
CA ASP A 163 12.57 24.61 -0.54
C ASP A 163 11.83 24.80 -1.85
N GLU A 164 12.49 24.58 -2.97
CA GLU A 164 11.85 24.61 -4.30
C GLU A 164 10.69 23.59 -4.40
N THR A 165 10.88 22.40 -3.82
CA THR A 165 9.82 21.38 -3.81
C THR A 165 8.68 21.78 -2.90
N PHE A 166 8.97 22.36 -1.74
CA PHE A 166 7.99 22.88 -0.80
C PHE A 166 7.16 24.02 -1.42
N ASP A 167 7.81 25.00 -2.04
CA ASP A 167 7.13 26.13 -2.70
C ASP A 167 6.30 25.67 -3.89
N ARG A 168 6.78 24.69 -4.62
CA ARG A 168 6.06 24.05 -5.71
C ARG A 168 4.79 23.33 -5.20
N LEU A 169 4.87 22.62 -4.07
CA LEU A 169 3.70 22.02 -3.43
C LEU A 169 2.70 23.08 -2.96
N LYS A 170 3.21 24.19 -2.39
CA LYS A 170 2.40 25.32 -1.93
C LYS A 170 1.68 26.01 -3.09
N SER A 171 2.33 26.20 -4.21
CA SER A 171 1.73 26.84 -5.41
C SER A 171 0.69 25.97 -6.12
N ARG A 172 0.60 24.69 -5.79
CA ARG A 172 -0.32 23.72 -6.39
C ARG A 172 -1.65 23.57 -5.64
N GLN A 173 -1.97 24.45 -4.71
CA GLN A 173 -3.25 24.44 -4.01
C GLN A 173 -4.43 24.41 -5.00
N GLY A 174 -5.40 23.55 -4.74
CA GLY A 174 -6.59 23.41 -5.58
C GLY A 174 -6.38 22.62 -6.88
N GLN A 175 -5.15 22.21 -7.19
CA GLN A 175 -4.84 21.35 -8.33
C GLN A 175 -5.10 19.89 -7.98
N ILE A 176 -5.16 19.02 -9.00
CA ILE A 176 -5.46 17.60 -8.81
C ILE A 176 -4.17 16.82 -8.62
N GLU A 177 -4.13 16.00 -7.57
CA GLU A 177 -3.15 14.92 -7.38
C GLU A 177 -3.80 13.59 -7.74
N TYR A 178 -2.95 12.71 -8.25
CA TYR A 178 -3.32 11.36 -8.67
C TYR A 178 -2.53 10.35 -7.86
N ARG A 179 -3.19 9.41 -7.23
CA ARG A 179 -2.54 8.25 -6.64
C ARG A 179 -2.36 7.19 -7.71
N LEU A 180 -1.12 6.97 -8.09
CA LEU A 180 -0.77 6.08 -9.19
C LEU A 180 0.02 4.87 -8.70
N SER A 181 -0.13 3.78 -9.43
CA SER A 181 0.74 2.61 -9.31
C SER A 181 1.33 2.26 -10.66
N GLU A 182 2.56 1.71 -10.68
CA GLU A 182 3.24 1.32 -11.91
C GLU A 182 3.73 -0.12 -11.90
N ILE A 183 3.75 -0.73 -13.09
CA ILE A 183 4.51 -1.95 -13.39
C ILE A 183 5.45 -1.62 -14.52
N LEU A 184 6.75 -1.77 -14.32
CA LEU A 184 7.77 -1.61 -15.35
C LEU A 184 8.30 -2.98 -15.76
N LEU A 185 8.17 -3.30 -17.05
CA LEU A 185 8.73 -4.48 -17.67
C LEU A 185 9.89 -4.03 -18.57
N ALA A 186 11.11 -4.31 -18.18
CA ALA A 186 12.28 -3.89 -18.96
C ALA A 186 12.38 -4.67 -20.28
N VAL A 187 12.98 -4.02 -21.26
CA VAL A 187 13.38 -4.61 -22.54
C VAL A 187 14.90 -4.67 -22.52
N ASP A 188 15.44 -5.87 -22.53
CA ASP A 188 16.89 -6.09 -22.45
C ASP A 188 17.57 -5.97 -23.83
N GLY A 189 16.83 -6.28 -24.91
CA GLY A 189 17.30 -6.16 -26.28
C GLY A 189 16.13 -6.00 -27.27
N PRO A 190 16.40 -5.57 -28.51
CA PRO A 190 15.36 -5.36 -29.52
C PRO A 190 14.53 -6.61 -29.83
N GLU A 191 15.13 -7.80 -29.71
CA GLU A 191 14.47 -9.09 -29.94
C GLU A 191 13.41 -9.41 -28.87
N ASP A 192 13.57 -8.86 -27.68
CA ASP A 192 12.63 -9.06 -26.56
C ASP A 192 11.45 -8.10 -26.59
N GLU A 193 11.53 -7.01 -27.33
CA GLU A 193 10.54 -5.93 -27.32
C GLU A 193 9.11 -6.42 -27.54
N ASN A 194 8.91 -7.24 -28.59
CA ASN A 194 7.58 -7.78 -28.91
C ASN A 194 7.06 -8.72 -27.83
N ASN A 195 7.92 -9.48 -27.17
CA ASN A 195 7.55 -10.39 -26.08
C ASN A 195 7.13 -9.60 -24.84
N VAL A 196 7.90 -8.57 -24.48
CA VAL A 196 7.62 -7.70 -23.33
C VAL A 196 6.33 -6.92 -23.54
N MET A 197 6.10 -6.38 -24.74
CA MET A 197 4.85 -5.69 -25.08
C MET A 197 3.63 -6.62 -24.97
N ARG A 198 3.74 -7.86 -25.50
CA ARG A 198 2.66 -8.86 -25.36
C ARG A 198 2.40 -9.19 -23.88
N THR A 199 3.45 -9.32 -23.08
CA THR A 199 3.35 -9.57 -21.64
C THR A 199 2.67 -8.39 -20.91
N ALA A 200 3.03 -7.16 -21.25
CA ALA A 200 2.39 -5.97 -20.71
C ALA A 200 0.89 -5.91 -21.02
N ASN A 201 0.50 -6.14 -22.30
CA ASN A 201 -0.93 -6.18 -22.67
C ASN A 201 -1.69 -7.24 -21.90
N ARG A 202 -1.09 -8.41 -21.71
CA ARG A 202 -1.69 -9.50 -20.95
C ARG A 202 -1.89 -9.15 -19.48
N PHE A 203 -0.90 -8.58 -18.84
CA PHE A 203 -1.04 -8.12 -17.44
C PHE A 203 -2.13 -7.08 -17.31
N ARG A 204 -2.23 -6.16 -18.28
CA ARG A 204 -3.33 -5.21 -18.34
C ARG A 204 -4.69 -5.89 -18.38
N GLU A 205 -4.88 -6.87 -19.28
CA GLU A 205 -6.13 -7.64 -19.39
C GLU A 205 -6.45 -8.40 -18.10
N GLN A 206 -5.47 -9.09 -17.53
CA GLN A 206 -5.65 -9.85 -16.29
C GLN A 206 -6.05 -8.94 -15.11
N ILE A 207 -5.41 -7.78 -14.99
CA ILE A 207 -5.71 -6.83 -13.91
C ILE A 207 -7.11 -6.24 -14.11
N ASN A 208 -7.47 -5.85 -15.32
CA ASN A 208 -8.81 -5.35 -15.62
C ASN A 208 -9.90 -6.42 -15.39
N ASN A 209 -9.53 -7.71 -15.44
CA ASN A 209 -10.38 -8.86 -15.12
C ASN A 209 -10.30 -9.28 -13.64
N GLY A 210 -9.71 -8.46 -12.77
CA GLY A 210 -9.70 -8.66 -11.31
C GLY A 210 -8.44 -9.28 -10.71
N ALA A 211 -7.36 -9.48 -11.48
CA ALA A 211 -6.07 -9.86 -10.92
C ALA A 211 -5.47 -8.71 -10.10
N SER A 212 -4.76 -9.04 -9.02
CA SER A 212 -4.16 -8.03 -8.14
C SER A 212 -2.99 -7.30 -8.81
N PHE A 213 -3.17 -6.01 -9.09
CA PHE A 213 -2.10 -5.14 -9.62
C PHE A 213 -0.86 -5.17 -8.72
N SER A 214 -1.04 -5.00 -7.42
CA SER A 214 0.08 -4.95 -6.48
C SER A 214 0.83 -6.27 -6.37
N ALA A 215 0.14 -7.40 -6.54
CA ALA A 215 0.79 -8.71 -6.55
C ALA A 215 1.62 -8.90 -7.84
N ILE A 216 1.07 -8.54 -9.00
CA ILE A 216 1.79 -8.57 -10.29
C ILE A 216 2.99 -7.62 -10.24
N ALA A 217 2.82 -6.41 -9.69
CA ALA A 217 3.92 -5.46 -9.51
C ALA A 217 5.05 -6.04 -8.67
N ARG A 218 4.74 -6.66 -7.52
CA ARG A 218 5.76 -7.28 -6.66
C ARG A 218 6.51 -8.43 -7.34
N GLN A 219 5.84 -9.14 -8.23
CA GLN A 219 6.41 -10.34 -8.85
C GLN A 219 7.19 -10.03 -10.14
N PHE A 220 6.75 -9.04 -10.91
CA PHE A 220 7.24 -8.85 -12.27
C PHE A 220 7.79 -7.46 -12.55
N SER A 221 7.47 -6.46 -11.72
CA SER A 221 7.94 -5.12 -11.97
C SER A 221 9.42 -4.98 -11.63
N GLN A 222 10.16 -4.38 -12.55
CA GLN A 222 11.55 -3.96 -12.34
C GLN A 222 11.66 -2.51 -11.87
N SER A 223 10.51 -1.90 -11.56
CA SER A 223 10.49 -0.61 -10.87
C SER A 223 10.99 -0.74 -9.44
N ALA A 224 11.55 0.33 -8.89
CA ALA A 224 11.91 0.37 -7.47
C ALA A 224 10.70 0.30 -6.53
N THR A 225 9.52 0.64 -7.02
CA THR A 225 8.26 0.53 -6.28
C THR A 225 7.69 -0.89 -6.27
N ALA A 226 8.32 -1.84 -6.97
CA ALA A 226 7.85 -3.22 -7.03
C ALA A 226 7.62 -3.84 -5.64
N ALA A 227 8.55 -3.63 -4.70
CA ALA A 227 8.45 -4.16 -3.34
C ALA A 227 7.20 -3.68 -2.56
N VAL A 228 6.74 -2.47 -2.87
CA VAL A 228 5.52 -1.88 -2.30
C VAL A 228 4.29 -2.05 -3.21
N GLY A 229 4.35 -2.99 -4.18
CA GLY A 229 3.24 -3.28 -5.09
C GLY A 229 3.06 -2.25 -6.19
N GLY A 230 4.11 -1.51 -6.54
CA GLY A 230 4.10 -0.50 -7.58
C GLY A 230 3.55 0.86 -7.15
N ASP A 231 3.19 1.06 -5.89
CA ASP A 231 2.59 2.31 -5.40
C ASP A 231 3.60 3.47 -5.53
N LEU A 232 3.24 4.46 -6.34
CA LEU A 232 3.99 5.71 -6.52
C LEU A 232 3.56 6.80 -5.53
N GLY A 233 2.49 6.54 -4.77
CA GLY A 233 1.86 7.53 -3.90
C GLY A 233 1.10 8.61 -4.68
N TRP A 234 0.87 9.74 -4.02
CA TRP A 234 0.20 10.89 -4.60
C TRP A 234 1.17 11.74 -5.41
N LEU A 235 0.86 11.97 -6.68
CA LEU A 235 1.67 12.72 -7.62
C LEU A 235 0.83 13.80 -8.30
N HIS A 236 1.39 14.98 -8.42
CA HIS A 236 0.80 16.05 -9.22
C HIS A 236 1.05 15.81 -10.72
N GLY A 237 0.14 16.28 -11.58
CA GLY A 237 0.27 16.11 -13.04
C GLY A 237 1.60 16.59 -13.62
N SER A 238 2.25 17.62 -13.04
CA SER A 238 3.57 18.10 -13.51
C SER A 238 4.75 17.22 -13.12
N GLU A 239 4.57 16.30 -12.17
CA GLU A 239 5.59 15.30 -11.77
C GLU A 239 5.58 14.07 -12.67
N LEU A 240 4.54 13.95 -13.46
CA LEU A 240 4.35 12.84 -14.38
C LEU A 240 5.03 13.13 -15.72
N THR A 241 5.55 12.07 -16.35
CA THR A 241 6.03 12.17 -17.73
C THR A 241 4.89 12.59 -18.66
N ALA A 242 5.24 13.21 -19.79
CA ALA A 242 4.26 13.70 -20.75
C ALA A 242 3.28 12.60 -21.22
N ASP A 243 3.79 11.36 -21.37
CA ASP A 243 3.01 10.21 -21.82
C ASP A 243 1.96 9.78 -20.79
N ILE A 244 2.35 9.72 -19.51
CA ILE A 244 1.40 9.40 -18.41
C ILE A 244 0.36 10.52 -18.27
N ARG A 245 0.79 11.78 -18.37
CA ARG A 245 -0.10 12.94 -18.24
C ARG A 245 -1.19 12.97 -19.31
N LYS A 246 -0.85 12.60 -20.55
CA LYS A 246 -1.81 12.50 -21.65
C LYS A 246 -2.88 11.42 -21.42
N LEU A 247 -2.55 10.38 -20.67
CA LEU A 247 -3.46 9.25 -20.40
C LEU A 247 -4.39 9.50 -19.21
N LEU A 248 -4.04 10.43 -18.31
CA LEU A 248 -4.83 10.67 -17.09
C LEU A 248 -6.33 10.91 -17.34
N PRO A 249 -6.74 11.70 -18.37
CA PRO A 249 -8.16 11.92 -18.65
C PRO A 249 -8.92 10.65 -19.08
N GLU A 250 -8.19 9.67 -19.61
CA GLU A 250 -8.77 8.40 -20.11
C GLU A 250 -8.72 7.29 -19.03
N LEU A 251 -7.93 7.49 -17.97
CA LEU A 251 -7.79 6.51 -16.89
C LEU A 251 -8.92 6.66 -15.88
N GLN A 252 -9.72 5.62 -15.77
CA GLN A 252 -10.71 5.49 -14.70
C GLN A 252 -10.08 4.84 -13.46
N ASN A 253 -10.62 5.16 -12.29
CA ASN A 253 -10.16 4.56 -11.03
C ASN A 253 -10.24 3.03 -11.11
N GLY A 254 -9.13 2.38 -10.75
CA GLY A 254 -9.01 0.92 -10.75
C GLY A 254 -8.65 0.29 -12.09
N LEU A 255 -8.67 1.03 -13.21
CA LEU A 255 -8.26 0.51 -14.52
C LEU A 255 -6.78 0.77 -14.81
N VAL A 256 -6.21 -0.07 -15.68
CA VAL A 256 -4.81 -0.04 -16.09
C VAL A 256 -4.68 0.51 -17.50
N SER A 257 -3.68 1.39 -17.70
CA SER A 257 -3.35 1.98 -19.01
C SER A 257 -2.98 0.92 -20.06
N LYS A 258 -3.04 1.30 -21.33
CA LYS A 258 -2.28 0.59 -22.37
C LYS A 258 -0.77 0.63 -22.02
N PRO A 259 0.02 -0.35 -22.49
CA PRO A 259 1.46 -0.31 -22.30
C PRO A 259 2.08 0.97 -22.88
N ILE A 260 2.82 1.68 -22.04
CA ILE A 260 3.52 2.91 -22.41
C ILE A 260 4.98 2.56 -22.69
N LYS A 261 5.45 2.77 -23.92
CA LYS A 261 6.85 2.55 -24.25
C LYS A 261 7.70 3.62 -23.58
N THR A 262 8.75 3.20 -22.89
CA THR A 262 9.74 4.06 -22.23
C THR A 262 11.15 3.65 -22.65
N VAL A 263 12.15 4.45 -22.32
CA VAL A 263 13.56 4.11 -22.58
C VAL A 263 13.98 2.80 -21.88
N SER A 264 13.32 2.44 -20.78
CA SER A 264 13.65 1.25 -19.98
C SER A 264 12.78 0.03 -20.30
N GLY A 265 11.83 0.14 -21.22
CA GLY A 265 10.86 -0.91 -21.53
C GLY A 265 9.42 -0.44 -21.51
N TYR A 266 8.49 -1.32 -21.18
CA TYR A 266 7.05 -1.01 -21.16
C TYR A 266 6.56 -0.78 -19.74
N ARG A 267 5.78 0.29 -19.57
CA ARG A 267 5.16 0.68 -18.31
C ARG A 267 3.65 0.53 -18.39
N LEU A 268 3.05 -0.09 -17.38
CA LEU A 268 1.63 -0.06 -17.10
C LEU A 268 1.40 0.89 -15.92
N VAL A 269 0.38 1.72 -16.01
CA VAL A 269 0.01 2.68 -14.96
C VAL A 269 -1.45 2.45 -14.58
N ALA A 270 -1.73 2.36 -13.29
CA ALA A 270 -3.09 2.31 -12.76
C ALA A 270 -3.38 3.56 -11.94
N LEU A 271 -4.54 4.15 -12.18
CA LEU A 271 -5.08 5.21 -11.34
C LEU A 271 -5.80 4.57 -10.16
N GLN A 272 -5.27 4.75 -8.94
CA GLN A 272 -5.88 4.23 -7.71
C GLN A 272 -6.93 5.19 -7.17
N ASP A 273 -6.63 6.50 -7.22
CA ASP A 273 -7.49 7.56 -6.72
C ASP A 273 -7.05 8.92 -7.28
N SER A 274 -7.92 9.93 -7.20
CA SER A 274 -7.59 11.31 -7.54
C SER A 274 -8.22 12.24 -6.52
N ARG A 275 -7.48 13.29 -6.13
CA ARG A 275 -7.99 14.31 -5.21
C ARG A 275 -7.49 15.68 -5.58
N LYS A 276 -8.22 16.71 -5.22
CA LYS A 276 -7.65 18.07 -5.23
C LYS A 276 -6.62 18.18 -4.11
N ILE A 277 -5.45 18.74 -4.43
CA ILE A 277 -4.46 19.11 -3.41
C ILE A 277 -5.13 20.13 -2.51
N ALA A 278 -5.35 19.69 -1.28
CA ALA A 278 -6.16 20.37 -0.28
C ALA A 278 -6.49 21.82 -0.58
N GLU A 279 -7.67 22.06 -1.16
CA GLU A 279 -8.50 23.05 -0.53
C GLU A 279 -8.75 22.47 0.85
N THR A 280 -7.84 22.78 1.82
CA THR A 280 -8.04 22.48 3.23
C THR A 280 -8.87 21.21 3.49
N THR A 281 -8.24 20.12 3.98
CA THR A 281 -8.99 19.08 4.67
C THR A 281 -9.77 19.79 5.77
N SER A 282 -11.05 20.08 5.51
CA SER A 282 -11.90 20.64 6.54
C SER A 282 -12.08 19.54 7.58
N ARG A 283 -11.22 19.56 8.61
CA ARG A 283 -11.50 18.76 9.80
C ARG A 283 -12.92 19.14 10.22
N PRO A 284 -13.77 18.17 10.54
CA PRO A 284 -15.12 18.51 10.95
C PRO A 284 -15.04 19.56 12.06
N ILE A 285 -15.69 20.71 11.82
CA ILE A 285 -15.71 21.78 12.82
C ILE A 285 -16.40 21.24 14.04
N THR A 286 -15.69 21.25 15.17
CA THR A 286 -16.23 20.94 16.49
C THR A 286 -16.22 22.22 17.31
N LEU A 287 -17.37 22.56 17.85
CA LEU A 287 -17.56 23.74 18.69
C LEU A 287 -17.75 23.31 20.15
N ASP A 288 -17.03 23.98 21.06
CA ASP A 288 -17.32 23.92 22.48
C ASP A 288 -18.37 24.99 22.79
N LEU A 289 -19.57 24.56 23.18
CA LEU A 289 -20.74 25.43 23.28
C LEU A 289 -21.26 25.50 24.71
N ARG A 290 -21.64 26.72 25.08
CA ARG A 290 -22.48 26.98 26.25
C ARG A 290 -23.80 27.59 25.79
N GLN A 291 -24.86 27.41 26.62
CA GLN A 291 -26.21 27.87 26.31
C GLN A 291 -26.86 28.57 27.50
N ILE A 292 -27.70 29.53 27.17
CA ILE A 292 -28.74 30.08 28.09
C ILE A 292 -30.08 29.93 27.39
N PHE A 293 -31.02 29.25 28.03
CA PHE A 293 -32.34 29.06 27.49
C PHE A 293 -33.38 29.75 28.36
N LEU A 294 -34.03 30.76 27.81
CA LEU A 294 -35.04 31.58 28.47
C LEU A 294 -36.42 31.06 28.05
N PRO A 295 -37.13 30.32 28.91
CA PRO A 295 -38.36 29.63 28.53
C PRO A 295 -39.54 30.60 28.43
N PHE A 296 -40.51 30.26 27.55
CA PHE A 296 -41.87 30.76 27.54
C PHE A 296 -42.83 29.63 27.17
N SER A 297 -44.12 29.81 27.51
CA SER A 297 -45.14 28.81 27.16
C SER A 297 -45.36 28.71 25.65
N ALA A 298 -45.74 27.54 25.17
CA ALA A 298 -46.14 27.36 23.77
C ALA A 298 -47.34 28.23 23.37
N SER A 299 -48.14 28.65 24.34
CA SER A 299 -49.25 29.61 24.17
C SER A 299 -48.87 31.07 24.49
N ALA A 300 -47.56 31.37 24.59
CA ALA A 300 -47.09 32.71 24.94
C ALA A 300 -47.54 33.78 23.91
N GLN A 301 -48.03 34.92 24.41
CA GLN A 301 -48.37 36.04 23.57
C GLN A 301 -47.13 36.77 23.10
N GLU A 302 -47.25 37.57 22.07
CA GLU A 302 -46.13 38.33 21.50
C GLU A 302 -45.43 39.25 22.53
N THR A 303 -46.15 39.72 23.51
CA THR A 303 -45.63 40.50 24.65
C THR A 303 -44.64 39.70 25.50
N ASP A 304 -44.92 38.42 25.73
CA ASP A 304 -44.04 37.53 26.51
C ASP A 304 -42.77 37.22 25.75
N ILE A 305 -42.90 36.98 24.45
CA ILE A 305 -41.77 36.76 23.57
C ILE A 305 -40.86 38.01 23.54
N LYS A 306 -41.44 39.21 23.37
CA LYS A 306 -40.67 40.47 23.42
C LYS A 306 -39.97 40.67 24.76
N LYS A 307 -40.61 40.29 25.89
CA LYS A 307 -40.02 40.35 27.22
C LYS A 307 -38.78 39.45 27.31
N GLN A 308 -38.88 38.19 26.81
CA GLN A 308 -37.72 37.27 26.81
C GLN A 308 -36.59 37.71 25.85
N LEU A 309 -36.95 38.33 24.72
CA LEU A 309 -35.92 38.92 23.83
C LEU A 309 -35.16 40.08 24.50
N LYS A 310 -35.85 40.94 25.25
CA LYS A 310 -35.20 42.00 26.06
C LYS A 310 -34.27 41.41 27.13
N ARG A 311 -34.66 40.28 27.74
CA ARG A 311 -33.80 39.58 28.71
C ARG A 311 -32.59 38.95 27.99
N ALA A 312 -32.78 38.40 26.81
CA ALA A 312 -31.68 37.87 25.99
C ALA A 312 -30.65 38.93 25.59
N ALA A 313 -31.15 40.16 25.25
CA ALA A 313 -30.27 41.29 24.99
C ALA A 313 -29.42 41.65 26.23
N LYS A 314 -30.04 41.73 27.42
CA LYS A 314 -29.29 41.96 28.67
C LYS A 314 -28.22 40.90 28.94
N VAL A 315 -28.51 39.63 28.67
CA VAL A 315 -27.49 38.54 28.79
C VAL A 315 -26.30 38.84 27.88
N ARG A 316 -26.56 39.30 26.64
CA ARG A 316 -25.50 39.63 25.70
C ARG A 316 -24.62 40.83 26.15
N ASP A 317 -25.28 41.83 26.73
CA ASP A 317 -24.60 43.03 27.23
C ASP A 317 -23.73 42.76 28.48
N GLU A 318 -24.16 41.82 29.35
CA GLU A 318 -23.47 41.48 30.58
C GLU A 318 -22.44 40.42 30.44
N ALA A 319 -22.46 39.62 29.34
CA ALA A 319 -21.52 38.51 29.17
C ALA A 319 -20.13 39.01 28.75
N THR A 320 -19.14 38.68 29.55
CA THR A 320 -17.74 39.06 29.31
C THR A 320 -16.92 37.89 28.74
N GLY A 321 -17.42 36.68 28.82
CA GLY A 321 -16.76 35.50 28.27
C GLY A 321 -17.35 34.14 28.70
N CYS A 322 -16.63 33.09 28.37
CA CYS A 322 -17.11 31.73 28.63
C CYS A 322 -17.16 31.36 30.12
N GLN A 323 -16.33 32.00 30.95
CA GLN A 323 -16.25 31.63 32.38
C GLN A 323 -17.46 32.14 33.16
N ASP A 324 -17.94 33.33 32.85
CA ASP A 324 -19.10 33.96 33.54
C ASP A 324 -20.45 33.52 32.96
N PHE A 325 -20.45 32.86 31.78
CA PHE A 325 -21.68 32.43 31.11
C PHE A 325 -22.49 31.44 31.95
N GLY A 326 -21.84 30.63 32.79
CA GLY A 326 -22.51 29.75 33.75
C GLY A 326 -23.28 30.48 34.85
N SER A 327 -22.65 31.50 35.45
CA SER A 327 -23.27 32.35 36.49
C SER A 327 -24.39 33.21 35.91
N LEU A 328 -24.26 33.69 34.67
CA LEU A 328 -25.32 34.37 33.95
C LEU A 328 -26.52 33.45 33.69
N ALA A 329 -26.28 32.18 33.38
CA ALA A 329 -27.35 31.21 33.22
C ALA A 329 -28.19 31.05 34.51
N GLU A 330 -27.56 31.05 35.66
CA GLU A 330 -28.24 31.02 36.97
C GLU A 330 -28.97 32.34 37.24
N LYS A 331 -28.28 33.47 37.08
CA LYS A 331 -28.84 34.82 37.27
C LYS A 331 -30.12 35.05 36.44
N PHE A 332 -30.11 34.61 35.18
CA PHE A 332 -31.22 34.77 34.26
C PHE A 332 -32.20 33.58 34.30
N LYS A 333 -32.02 32.64 35.23
CA LYS A 333 -32.87 31.45 35.43
C LYS A 333 -33.04 30.66 34.14
N SER A 334 -31.93 30.24 33.54
CA SER A 334 -31.93 29.33 32.40
C SER A 334 -32.59 28.01 32.80
N SER A 335 -33.52 27.52 31.97
CA SER A 335 -34.17 26.23 32.24
C SER A 335 -33.39 25.03 31.75
N LYS A 336 -32.23 25.25 31.10
CA LYS A 336 -31.33 24.19 30.65
C LYS A 336 -29.93 24.36 31.20
N PRO A 337 -29.17 23.27 31.38
CA PRO A 337 -27.78 23.34 31.80
C PRO A 337 -26.94 24.24 30.86
N PRO A 338 -26.04 25.06 31.42
CA PRO A 338 -25.28 26.01 30.62
C PRO A 338 -24.23 25.36 29.70
N TYR A 339 -23.75 24.17 30.02
CA TYR A 339 -22.73 23.49 29.22
C TYR A 339 -23.36 22.47 28.26
N LEU A 340 -23.17 22.66 26.97
CA LEU A 340 -23.61 21.76 25.90
C LEU A 340 -22.53 20.75 25.47
N GLY A 341 -21.28 21.03 25.81
CA GLY A 341 -20.15 20.19 25.43
C GLY A 341 -19.59 20.50 24.03
N ARG A 342 -18.71 19.60 23.59
CA ARG A 342 -18.10 19.65 22.27
C ARG A 342 -18.99 18.97 21.23
N LEU A 343 -19.53 19.72 20.31
CA LEU A 343 -20.47 19.25 19.30
C LEU A 343 -19.94 19.50 17.90
N ALA A 344 -19.95 18.48 17.05
CA ALA A 344 -19.60 18.62 15.65
C ALA A 344 -20.67 19.44 14.91
N LEU A 345 -20.26 20.49 14.19
CA LEU A 345 -21.13 21.41 13.48
C LEU A 345 -22.10 20.70 12.51
N LYS A 346 -21.63 19.60 11.87
CA LYS A 346 -22.44 18.79 10.96
C LYS A 346 -23.63 18.08 11.64
N ASN A 347 -23.53 17.82 12.95
CA ASN A 347 -24.55 17.11 13.74
C ASN A 347 -25.60 18.08 14.33
N MET A 348 -25.44 19.38 14.17
CA MET A 348 -26.38 20.39 14.66
C MET A 348 -27.53 20.56 13.68
N SER A 349 -28.72 20.96 14.23
CA SER A 349 -29.85 21.34 13.37
C SER A 349 -29.47 22.49 12.43
N PRO A 350 -30.09 22.60 11.25
CA PRO A 350 -29.77 23.67 10.28
C PRO A 350 -29.86 25.07 10.88
N ALA A 351 -30.89 25.33 11.72
CA ALA A 351 -31.09 26.63 12.36
C ALA A 351 -29.98 27.00 13.34
N ILE A 352 -29.56 26.07 14.20
CA ILE A 352 -28.44 26.27 15.15
C ILE A 352 -27.13 26.40 14.38
N ARG A 353 -26.90 25.57 13.38
CA ARG A 353 -25.69 25.59 12.54
C ARG A 353 -25.50 26.97 11.86
N ALA A 354 -26.56 27.52 11.26
CA ALA A 354 -26.51 28.82 10.61
C ALA A 354 -26.07 29.92 11.57
N VAL A 355 -26.58 29.89 12.80
CA VAL A 355 -26.27 30.90 13.82
C VAL A 355 -24.83 30.77 14.34
N VAL A 356 -24.38 29.58 14.75
CA VAL A 356 -23.05 29.40 15.38
C VAL A 356 -21.89 29.39 14.38
N SER A 357 -22.17 29.21 13.09
CA SER A 357 -21.10 29.19 12.07
C SER A 357 -20.35 30.52 11.97
N GLY A 358 -21.04 31.65 12.14
CA GLY A 358 -20.50 32.99 12.05
C GLY A 358 -20.02 33.60 13.37
N VAL A 359 -20.22 32.88 14.51
CA VAL A 359 -19.86 33.40 15.85
C VAL A 359 -18.38 33.16 16.13
N SER A 360 -17.66 34.18 16.55
CA SER A 360 -16.26 34.10 16.97
C SER A 360 -16.13 33.39 18.32
N VAL A 361 -14.98 32.77 18.60
CA VAL A 361 -14.68 32.18 19.91
C VAL A 361 -14.72 33.29 20.99
N GLY A 362 -15.39 33.02 22.10
CA GLY A 362 -15.62 33.99 23.18
C GLY A 362 -16.84 34.88 22.97
N SER A 363 -17.55 34.76 21.85
CA SER A 363 -18.73 35.61 21.52
C SER A 363 -20.04 34.84 21.65
N ILE A 364 -21.13 35.59 21.82
CA ILE A 364 -22.51 35.10 21.93
C ILE A 364 -23.23 35.24 20.60
N SER A 365 -24.08 34.27 20.29
CA SER A 365 -24.95 34.28 19.12
C SER A 365 -26.05 35.35 19.22
N GLU A 366 -26.68 35.69 18.11
CA GLU A 366 -28.00 36.27 18.11
C GLU A 366 -29.02 35.35 18.80
N PRO A 367 -30.07 35.92 19.45
CA PRO A 367 -31.09 35.12 20.07
C PRO A 367 -31.84 34.24 19.07
N VAL A 368 -31.86 32.94 19.33
CA VAL A 368 -32.54 31.96 18.46
C VAL A 368 -33.94 31.67 19.07
N LYS A 369 -34.97 32.05 18.31
CA LYS A 369 -36.35 31.73 18.72
C LYS A 369 -36.61 30.23 18.52
N MET A 370 -36.94 29.56 19.61
CA MET A 370 -37.35 28.15 19.66
C MET A 370 -38.85 28.07 20.00
N PRO A 371 -39.52 26.94 19.76
CA PRO A 371 -40.96 26.80 20.08
C PRO A 371 -41.30 27.04 21.56
N SER A 372 -40.37 26.81 22.49
CA SER A 372 -40.58 26.88 23.93
C SER A 372 -39.73 27.90 24.66
N GLY A 373 -39.03 28.80 23.94
CA GLY A 373 -38.14 29.79 24.56
C GLY A 373 -37.17 30.48 23.58
N ILE A 374 -36.31 31.33 24.14
CA ILE A 374 -35.19 31.97 23.43
C ILE A 374 -33.91 31.28 23.84
N LEU A 375 -33.14 30.83 22.85
CA LEU A 375 -31.85 30.19 23.03
C LEU A 375 -30.75 31.20 22.69
N LEU A 376 -29.77 31.34 23.57
CA LEU A 376 -28.52 32.01 23.37
C LEU A 376 -27.37 30.99 23.40
N LEU A 377 -26.47 31.07 22.47
CA LEU A 377 -25.31 30.18 22.38
C LEU A 377 -24.01 30.98 22.46
N MET A 378 -23.07 30.50 23.25
CA MET A 378 -21.71 31.05 23.30
C MET A 378 -20.74 30.01 22.76
N VAL A 379 -19.88 30.42 21.85
CA VAL A 379 -18.82 29.59 21.29
C VAL A 379 -17.58 29.77 22.16
N CYS A 380 -17.24 28.76 22.96
CA CYS A 380 -16.09 28.79 23.85
C CYS A 380 -14.83 28.16 23.26
N GLY A 381 -14.96 27.34 22.26
CA GLY A 381 -13.85 26.75 21.52
C GLY A 381 -14.29 26.39 20.11
N ARG A 382 -13.36 26.46 19.18
CA ARG A 382 -13.56 26.01 17.81
C ARG A 382 -12.35 25.20 17.38
N GLU A 383 -12.53 23.93 17.11
CA GLU A 383 -11.55 23.03 16.57
C GLU A 383 -11.98 22.61 15.16
N GLY A 384 -11.03 22.45 14.24
CA GLY A 384 -11.33 22.12 12.83
C GLY A 384 -11.72 23.35 12.02
N GLY A 385 -12.33 23.15 10.87
CA GLY A 385 -12.61 24.19 9.88
C GLY A 385 -11.60 24.19 8.74
N LYS A 386 -11.41 25.34 8.10
CA LYS A 386 -10.39 25.49 7.05
C LYS A 386 -9.04 25.19 7.68
N GLY A 387 -8.57 23.94 7.58
CA GLY A 387 -7.23 23.58 7.99
C GLY A 387 -6.24 24.45 7.21
N GLN A 388 -5.21 24.94 7.87
CA GLN A 388 -4.00 25.31 7.15
C GLN A 388 -3.58 24.10 6.33
N LEU A 389 -3.12 24.33 5.11
CA LEU A 389 -2.54 23.30 4.27
C LEU A 389 -1.49 22.59 5.10
N GLU A 390 -1.74 21.34 5.50
CA GLU A 390 -0.69 20.49 6.06
C GLU A 390 0.21 20.09 4.88
N LEU A 391 1.11 21.01 4.53
CA LEU A 391 2.22 20.67 3.64
C LEU A 391 3.04 19.58 4.32
N PRO A 392 3.55 18.59 3.58
CA PRO A 392 4.43 17.59 4.13
C PRO A 392 5.60 18.29 4.83
N GLU A 393 5.99 17.80 5.99
CA GLU A 393 7.20 18.28 6.66
C GLU A 393 8.41 18.18 5.72
N ARG A 394 9.36 19.09 5.87
CA ARG A 394 10.58 19.15 5.03
C ARG A 394 11.33 17.82 4.99
N ASN A 395 11.40 17.10 6.11
CA ASN A 395 11.98 15.78 6.20
C ASN A 395 11.27 14.73 5.32
N ILE A 396 9.94 14.81 5.19
CA ILE A 396 9.15 13.93 4.31
C ILE A 396 9.45 14.23 2.85
N ILE A 397 9.60 15.50 2.50
CA ILE A 397 9.98 15.92 1.15
C ILE A 397 11.38 15.41 0.82
N ALA A 398 12.35 15.65 1.72
CA ALA A 398 13.73 15.16 1.58
C ALA A 398 13.75 13.64 1.38
N GLU A 399 13.06 12.88 2.22
CA GLU A 399 13.00 11.42 2.08
C GLU A 399 12.38 10.97 0.76
N ARG A 400 11.37 11.66 0.25
CA ARG A 400 10.77 11.37 -1.09
C ARG A 400 11.80 11.57 -2.20
N ILE A 401 12.57 12.64 -2.16
CA ILE A 401 13.63 12.91 -3.15
C ILE A 401 14.72 11.84 -3.06
N ILE A 402 15.13 11.46 -1.82
CA ILE A 402 16.09 10.37 -1.61
C ILE A 402 15.60 9.07 -2.23
N GLN A 403 14.37 8.68 -1.95
CA GLN A 403 13.79 7.44 -2.48
C GLN A 403 13.71 7.43 -4.00
N GLN A 404 13.38 8.56 -4.62
CA GLN A 404 13.36 8.69 -6.07
C GLN A 404 14.76 8.51 -6.68
N ARG A 405 15.78 9.17 -6.12
CA ARG A 405 17.19 9.02 -6.56
C ARG A 405 17.71 7.62 -6.32
N LEU A 406 17.44 7.07 -5.13
CA LEU A 406 17.84 5.71 -4.79
C LEU A 406 17.26 4.69 -5.76
N SER A 407 16.00 4.88 -6.15
CA SER A 407 15.31 4.05 -7.13
C SER A 407 16.00 4.04 -8.50
N MET A 408 16.41 5.22 -8.99
CA MET A 408 17.14 5.34 -10.26
C MET A 408 18.51 4.66 -10.17
N MET A 409 19.24 4.91 -9.09
CA MET A 409 20.56 4.30 -8.86
C MET A 409 20.48 2.78 -8.72
N ALA A 410 19.45 2.27 -8.04
CA ALA A 410 19.22 0.83 -7.86
C ALA A 410 19.00 0.10 -9.19
N ARG A 411 18.19 0.69 -10.10
CA ARG A 411 17.96 0.13 -11.44
C ARG A 411 19.27 0.08 -12.24
N ARG A 412 20.03 1.18 -12.24
CA ARG A 412 21.33 1.22 -12.92
C ARG A 412 22.28 0.18 -12.35
N TYR A 413 22.34 0.08 -11.02
CA TYR A 413 23.22 -0.87 -10.34
C TYR A 413 22.87 -2.33 -10.65
N LEU A 414 21.59 -2.70 -10.64
CA LEU A 414 21.15 -4.05 -11.01
C LEU A 414 21.48 -4.37 -12.48
N ARG A 415 21.27 -3.42 -13.39
CA ARG A 415 21.63 -3.58 -14.80
C ARG A 415 23.14 -3.79 -14.96
N ASP A 416 23.97 -3.02 -14.27
CA ASP A 416 25.43 -3.14 -14.34
C ASP A 416 25.89 -4.51 -13.80
N ILE A 417 25.32 -5.01 -12.71
CA ILE A 417 25.55 -6.37 -12.18
C ILE A 417 25.17 -7.42 -13.25
N ARG A 418 24.02 -7.26 -13.90
CA ARG A 418 23.53 -8.21 -14.88
C ARG A 418 24.42 -8.27 -16.13
N LEU A 419 24.91 -7.11 -16.60
CA LEU A 419 25.82 -7.03 -17.73
C LEU A 419 27.19 -7.66 -17.46
N SER A 420 27.60 -7.71 -16.19
CA SER A 420 28.88 -8.33 -15.78
C SER A 420 28.75 -9.81 -15.41
N ALA A 421 27.54 -10.36 -15.36
CA ALA A 421 27.29 -11.74 -14.96
C ALA A 421 27.27 -12.68 -16.17
N VAL A 422 27.71 -13.93 -15.92
CA VAL A 422 27.54 -15.03 -16.88
C VAL A 422 26.18 -15.68 -16.61
N ILE A 423 25.28 -15.59 -17.59
CA ILE A 423 23.92 -16.15 -17.48
C ILE A 423 23.72 -17.12 -18.64
N ASP A 424 23.48 -18.40 -18.31
CA ASP A 424 23.19 -19.48 -19.25
C ASP A 424 21.76 -19.99 -18.99
N ILE A 425 20.84 -19.76 -19.93
CA ILE A 425 19.43 -20.17 -19.84
C ILE A 425 19.24 -21.46 -20.61
N ARG A 426 18.63 -22.49 -19.94
CA ARG A 426 18.51 -23.87 -20.47
C ARG A 426 17.07 -24.36 -20.65
N VAL A 427 16.05 -23.55 -20.40
CA VAL A 427 14.61 -23.87 -20.54
C VAL A 427 13.98 -23.18 -21.74
#